data_04769833fd09fdbaad23762e0fb1b9fd
#
_entry.id   04769833fd09fdbaad23762e0fb1b9fd
#
_cell.length_a   1.000
_cell.length_b   1.000
_cell.length_c   1.000
_cell.angle_alpha   90.00
_cell.angle_beta   90.00
_cell.angle_gamma   90.00
#
_symmetry.space_group_name_H-M   'P 1'
#
loop_
_entity.id
_entity.type
_entity.pdbx_description
1 polymer ?
#
loop_
_entity_poly.entity_id
_entity_poly.type
_entity_poly.pdbx_seq_one_letter_code
_entity_poly.pdbx_strand_id
1 'polypeptide(L)'
;MDKFALERRIAGLELVHRVGLALSAERNHNRLIERILVEAKELCHADGGTVYLVNEKNDTLEFAIMLNDSMRTALGGTTGRPIELPPIPIRAADGTPNHNNVATYVASSKQTVNIEDAYAVANFDFSGTKAFDVRNKYRSRSFLTLPMLNNGDEVIGVLQLINARDRVTGEVMNFGALEQEIVEALASQAAIALDNQMLIQQQRRLMEAFIQMIAAAIDAKSPYTGGHCERVPVVTEMLTRAACDAREGPFQQFDLTDDEWYELRIAAWLHDCGKVTTPVHVMDKSTKLETICDRIDIVKMRFEVLRRDAMLRHVEDGGKLGDAELVRQLTALQEDMEFLERANVGGETMSPADQQRVREIGARRIFVDGRDRPLLSDDDVENLCIMRGTLTDAERLVINGHMVQTIRMLEALPFPRDLRRVPEYAGGHHETMDGCGYPKGLFAGDMSIPARIMAIADVFEALTAQDRPYKKGKSLSETMEIMARMKRDHHLDPDLMDLFVRSGVYRRYAERYLPPGLVDAVDEAAILAIRPAQLSLPEIQDRRKRWADFLPRYRPLVGNVLGALSVPVPGGH
;
A
#
# COMPACT_ATOMS: atom_id res chain seq x y z
N MET A 1 1.98 -4.12 -62.07
CA MET A 1 1.74 -3.12 -61.01
C MET A 1 2.41 -1.85 -61.46
N ASP A 2 1.65 -0.76 -61.59
CA ASP A 2 2.18 0.53 -62.04
C ASP A 2 3.20 1.07 -61.03
N LYS A 3 4.28 1.68 -61.49
CA LYS A 3 5.35 2.23 -60.62
C LYS A 3 4.77 3.19 -59.57
N PHE A 4 3.80 3.98 -59.95
CA PHE A 4 3.10 4.92 -59.05
C PHE A 4 2.32 4.23 -57.93
N ALA A 5 1.65 3.10 -58.22
CA ALA A 5 0.95 2.31 -57.23
C ALA A 5 1.92 1.66 -56.22
N LEU A 6 3.11 1.23 -56.70
CA LEU A 6 4.16 0.68 -55.83
C LEU A 6 4.74 1.76 -54.89
N GLU A 7 5.03 2.96 -55.42
CA GLU A 7 5.55 4.09 -54.62
C GLU A 7 4.55 4.51 -53.51
N ARG A 8 3.25 4.56 -53.81
CA ARG A 8 2.18 4.85 -52.81
C ARG A 8 2.11 3.79 -51.74
N ARG A 9 2.23 2.50 -52.11
CA ARG A 9 2.20 1.39 -51.17
C ARG A 9 3.41 1.40 -50.22
N ILE A 10 4.62 1.67 -50.77
CA ILE A 10 5.83 1.81 -49.97
C ILE A 10 5.70 2.96 -48.97
N ALA A 11 5.26 4.13 -49.44
CA ALA A 11 5.05 5.31 -48.56
C ALA A 11 4.02 5.03 -47.45
N GLY A 12 2.95 4.28 -47.76
CA GLY A 12 1.96 3.84 -46.77
C GLY A 12 2.56 2.93 -45.71
N LEU A 13 3.34 1.93 -46.11
CA LEU A 13 4.01 1.01 -45.19
C LEU A 13 5.07 1.71 -44.30
N GLU A 14 5.85 2.64 -44.87
CA GLU A 14 6.79 3.46 -44.09
C GLU A 14 6.08 4.31 -43.03
N LEU A 15 4.90 4.83 -43.38
CA LEU A 15 4.06 5.59 -42.44
C LEU A 15 3.51 4.70 -41.31
N VAL A 16 2.97 3.52 -41.63
CA VAL A 16 2.51 2.53 -40.65
C VAL A 16 3.65 2.13 -39.70
N HIS A 17 4.86 1.91 -40.22
CA HIS A 17 6.01 1.59 -39.38
C HIS A 17 6.35 2.71 -38.40
N ARG A 18 6.40 3.98 -38.86
CA ARG A 18 6.62 5.13 -37.96
C ARG A 18 5.56 5.29 -36.91
N VAL A 19 4.30 5.13 -37.30
CA VAL A 19 3.17 5.19 -36.36
C VAL A 19 3.25 4.05 -35.36
N GLY A 20 3.55 2.82 -35.80
CA GLY A 20 3.71 1.65 -34.92
C GLY A 20 4.78 1.85 -33.85
N LEU A 21 5.95 2.42 -34.23
CA LEU A 21 6.99 2.78 -33.26
C LEU A 21 6.50 3.82 -32.25
N ALA A 22 5.76 4.81 -32.72
CA ALA A 22 5.24 5.86 -31.86
C ALA A 22 4.09 5.38 -30.95
N LEU A 23 3.26 4.43 -31.39
CA LEU A 23 2.24 3.77 -30.55
C LEU A 23 2.90 2.89 -29.47
N SER A 24 3.94 2.15 -29.82
CA SER A 24 4.68 1.30 -28.87
C SER A 24 5.41 2.10 -27.78
N ALA A 25 5.75 3.37 -28.05
CA ALA A 25 6.40 4.26 -27.09
C ALA A 25 5.43 4.98 -26.14
N GLU A 26 4.13 5.02 -26.48
CA GLU A 26 3.12 5.71 -25.66
C GLU A 26 2.76 4.85 -24.42
N ARG A 27 2.90 5.45 -23.24
CA ARG A 27 2.63 4.78 -21.96
C ARG A 27 1.24 5.06 -21.39
N ASN A 28 0.61 6.15 -21.83
CA ASN A 28 -0.72 6.52 -21.38
C ASN A 28 -1.79 5.85 -22.24
N HIS A 29 -2.62 5.03 -21.62
CA HIS A 29 -3.67 4.25 -22.29
C HIS A 29 -4.64 5.13 -23.10
N ASN A 30 -5.11 6.22 -22.53
CA ASN A 30 -6.04 7.13 -23.22
C ASN A 30 -5.39 7.84 -24.39
N ARG A 31 -4.12 8.25 -24.24
CA ARG A 31 -3.34 8.85 -25.34
C ARG A 31 -3.08 7.84 -26.45
N LEU A 32 -2.81 6.58 -26.09
CA LEU A 32 -2.60 5.53 -27.08
C LEU A 32 -3.86 5.32 -27.94
N ILE A 33 -5.03 5.18 -27.31
CA ILE A 33 -6.31 5.00 -28.02
C ILE A 33 -6.62 6.21 -28.91
N GLU A 34 -6.43 7.42 -28.41
CA GLU A 34 -6.62 8.65 -29.16
C GLU A 34 -5.70 8.71 -30.39
N ARG A 35 -4.43 8.40 -30.18
CA ARG A 35 -3.45 8.39 -31.27
C ARG A 35 -3.77 7.35 -32.34
N ILE A 36 -4.20 6.14 -31.95
CA ILE A 36 -4.66 5.13 -32.90
C ILE A 36 -5.75 5.69 -33.82
N LEU A 37 -6.75 6.34 -33.25
CA LEU A 37 -7.87 6.86 -34.03
C LEU A 37 -7.46 8.05 -34.91
N VAL A 38 -6.67 8.97 -34.39
CA VAL A 38 -6.18 10.14 -35.15
C VAL A 38 -5.35 9.70 -36.35
N GLU A 39 -4.37 8.82 -36.14
CA GLU A 39 -3.50 8.31 -37.20
C GLU A 39 -4.30 7.52 -38.26
N ALA A 40 -5.26 6.68 -37.84
CA ALA A 40 -6.13 5.95 -38.77
C ALA A 40 -7.01 6.87 -39.61
N LYS A 41 -7.58 7.92 -39.00
CA LYS A 41 -8.36 8.95 -39.73
C LYS A 41 -7.51 9.68 -40.73
N GLU A 42 -6.29 10.15 -40.36
CA GLU A 42 -5.39 10.89 -41.23
C GLU A 42 -4.95 10.02 -42.42
N LEU A 43 -4.64 8.76 -42.23
CA LEU A 43 -4.22 7.82 -43.28
C LEU A 43 -5.28 7.66 -44.35
N CYS A 44 -6.54 7.57 -43.99
CA CYS A 44 -7.66 7.37 -44.90
C CYS A 44 -8.42 8.65 -45.25
N HIS A 45 -8.02 9.80 -44.74
CA HIS A 45 -8.81 11.05 -44.82
C HIS A 45 -10.26 10.87 -44.37
N ALA A 46 -10.47 10.06 -43.31
CA ALA A 46 -11.79 9.83 -42.80
C ALA A 46 -12.30 11.03 -41.99
N ASP A 47 -13.58 11.38 -42.16
CA ASP A 47 -14.21 12.48 -41.45
C ASP A 47 -14.38 12.17 -39.94
N GLY A 48 -14.63 10.93 -39.61
CA GLY A 48 -14.80 10.51 -38.24
C GLY A 48 -14.38 9.05 -38.03
N GLY A 49 -14.36 8.68 -36.76
CA GLY A 49 -14.13 7.29 -36.38
C GLY A 49 -14.38 7.07 -34.90
N THR A 50 -14.36 5.79 -34.54
CA THR A 50 -14.58 5.29 -33.18
C THR A 50 -13.62 4.13 -32.93
N VAL A 51 -13.01 4.09 -31.75
CA VAL A 51 -12.37 2.90 -31.21
C VAL A 51 -13.26 2.32 -30.13
N TYR A 52 -13.56 1.04 -30.27
CA TYR A 52 -14.24 0.22 -29.26
C TYR A 52 -13.22 -0.71 -28.61
N LEU A 53 -13.37 -0.94 -27.30
CA LEU A 53 -12.63 -1.97 -26.58
C LEU A 53 -13.58 -3.09 -26.15
N VAL A 54 -13.07 -4.32 -26.16
CA VAL A 54 -13.82 -5.46 -25.66
C VAL A 54 -13.78 -5.49 -24.15
N ASN A 55 -14.95 -5.56 -23.52
CA ASN A 55 -15.09 -5.90 -22.11
C ASN A 55 -15.44 -7.37 -21.97
N GLU A 56 -14.44 -8.21 -21.67
CA GLU A 56 -14.59 -9.65 -21.54
C GLU A 56 -15.57 -10.06 -20.44
N LYS A 57 -15.67 -9.30 -19.34
CA LYS A 57 -16.55 -9.63 -18.21
C LYS A 57 -18.02 -9.56 -18.58
N ASN A 58 -18.37 -8.60 -19.44
CA ASN A 58 -19.74 -8.31 -19.82
C ASN A 58 -20.08 -8.77 -21.23
N ASP A 59 -19.10 -9.27 -21.98
CA ASP A 59 -19.21 -9.63 -23.41
C ASP A 59 -19.78 -8.49 -24.25
N THR A 60 -19.20 -7.28 -24.06
CA THR A 60 -19.66 -6.04 -24.70
C THR A 60 -18.53 -5.29 -25.38
N LEU A 61 -18.88 -4.48 -26.40
CA LEU A 61 -18.02 -3.42 -26.92
C LEU A 61 -18.31 -2.11 -26.21
N GLU A 62 -17.30 -1.55 -25.58
CA GLU A 62 -17.34 -0.23 -24.93
C GLU A 62 -16.73 0.83 -25.83
N PHE A 63 -17.35 2.01 -25.90
CA PHE A 63 -16.82 3.14 -26.64
C PHE A 63 -15.63 3.75 -25.88
N ALA A 64 -14.42 3.69 -26.47
CA ALA A 64 -13.22 4.23 -25.84
C ALA A 64 -12.93 5.67 -26.28
N ILE A 65 -13.13 5.96 -27.59
CA ILE A 65 -13.00 7.30 -28.16
C ILE A 65 -13.84 7.45 -29.40
N MET A 66 -14.40 8.63 -29.61
CA MET A 66 -15.14 9.03 -30.81
C MET A 66 -14.66 10.40 -31.28
N LEU A 67 -14.24 10.51 -32.52
CA LEU A 67 -13.84 11.77 -33.16
C LEU A 67 -14.64 11.98 -34.44
N ASN A 68 -15.10 13.22 -34.72
CA ASN A 68 -15.69 13.59 -35.97
C ASN A 68 -15.40 15.07 -36.26
N ASP A 69 -14.75 15.34 -37.39
CA ASP A 69 -14.26 16.69 -37.75
C ASP A 69 -15.41 17.59 -38.19
N SER A 70 -16.30 17.11 -39.06
CA SER A 70 -17.46 17.88 -39.52
C SER A 70 -18.39 18.31 -38.43
N MET A 71 -18.61 17.42 -37.45
CA MET A 71 -19.45 17.68 -36.27
C MET A 71 -18.67 18.36 -35.15
N ARG A 72 -17.35 18.50 -35.26
CA ARG A 72 -16.46 19.00 -34.19
C ARG A 72 -16.68 18.25 -32.89
N THR A 73 -16.85 16.94 -33.00
CA THR A 73 -17.10 16.05 -31.85
C THR A 73 -15.81 15.35 -31.46
N ALA A 74 -15.47 15.43 -30.18
CA ALA A 74 -14.39 14.67 -29.56
C ALA A 74 -14.85 14.22 -28.17
N LEU A 75 -14.99 12.90 -27.97
CA LEU A 75 -15.48 12.27 -26.73
C LEU A 75 -14.60 11.08 -26.38
N GLY A 76 -14.37 10.84 -25.10
CA GLY A 76 -13.49 9.77 -24.60
C GLY A 76 -12.01 10.11 -24.72
N GLY A 77 -11.12 9.15 -24.59
CA GLY A 77 -9.67 9.35 -24.65
C GLY A 77 -9.16 10.36 -23.62
N THR A 78 -8.38 11.35 -24.09
CA THR A 78 -7.85 12.43 -23.24
C THR A 78 -8.73 13.68 -23.23
N THR A 79 -9.88 13.67 -23.92
CA THR A 79 -10.73 14.85 -24.09
C THR A 79 -11.41 15.35 -22.81
N GLY A 80 -11.45 14.53 -21.76
CA GLY A 80 -12.14 14.81 -20.50
C GLY A 80 -13.68 14.79 -20.62
N ARG A 81 -14.23 14.44 -21.79
CA ARG A 81 -15.68 14.34 -22.05
C ARG A 81 -16.09 12.88 -22.11
N PRO A 82 -16.96 12.39 -21.21
CA PRO A 82 -17.40 11.01 -21.22
C PRO A 82 -18.27 10.69 -22.45
N ILE A 83 -18.27 9.44 -22.88
CA ILE A 83 -19.18 8.93 -23.89
C ILE A 83 -20.39 8.34 -23.18
N GLU A 84 -21.55 8.96 -23.29
CA GLU A 84 -22.79 8.55 -22.62
C GLU A 84 -23.60 7.50 -23.42
N LEU A 85 -22.94 6.78 -24.34
CA LEU A 85 -23.56 5.73 -25.12
C LEU A 85 -23.47 4.39 -24.35
N PRO A 86 -24.55 3.59 -24.34
CA PRO A 86 -24.50 2.28 -23.68
C PRO A 86 -23.54 1.33 -24.42
N PRO A 87 -22.86 0.42 -23.71
CA PRO A 87 -22.08 -0.64 -24.31
C PRO A 87 -22.91 -1.50 -25.27
N ILE A 88 -22.29 -2.01 -26.32
CA ILE A 88 -22.98 -2.81 -27.33
C ILE A 88 -22.72 -4.29 -27.04
N PRO A 89 -23.74 -5.12 -26.77
CA PRO A 89 -23.57 -6.56 -26.54
C PRO A 89 -23.00 -7.25 -27.79
N ILE A 90 -21.91 -8.01 -27.63
CA ILE A 90 -21.33 -8.82 -28.73
C ILE A 90 -22.22 -10.00 -29.04
N ARG A 91 -22.96 -10.52 -28.06
CA ARG A 91 -23.96 -11.59 -28.22
C ARG A 91 -25.35 -11.06 -27.94
N ALA A 92 -26.34 -11.62 -28.63
CA ALA A 92 -27.74 -11.39 -28.35
C ALA A 92 -28.18 -12.12 -27.07
N ALA A 93 -29.39 -11.83 -26.58
CA ALA A 93 -29.91 -12.41 -25.34
C ALA A 93 -30.06 -13.95 -25.38
N ASP A 94 -30.11 -14.54 -26.57
CA ASP A 94 -30.13 -15.99 -26.80
C ASP A 94 -28.75 -16.65 -26.89
N GLY A 95 -27.66 -15.84 -26.69
CA GLY A 95 -26.27 -16.28 -26.75
C GLY A 95 -25.68 -16.35 -28.16
N THR A 96 -26.45 -16.06 -29.21
CA THR A 96 -25.94 -16.01 -30.59
C THR A 96 -25.14 -14.73 -30.83
N PRO A 97 -24.14 -14.74 -31.76
CA PRO A 97 -23.41 -13.52 -32.10
C PRO A 97 -24.34 -12.42 -32.61
N ASN A 98 -24.16 -11.19 -32.14
CA ASN A 98 -24.92 -10.03 -32.58
C ASN A 98 -24.39 -9.53 -33.93
N HIS A 99 -24.94 -10.06 -35.02
CA HIS A 99 -24.54 -9.67 -36.37
C HIS A 99 -25.32 -8.46 -36.92
N ASN A 100 -26.24 -7.89 -36.17
CA ASN A 100 -26.99 -6.72 -36.61
C ASN A 100 -26.16 -5.43 -36.62
N ASN A 101 -25.22 -5.30 -35.72
CA ASN A 101 -24.30 -4.14 -35.66
C ASN A 101 -22.96 -4.48 -36.32
N VAL A 102 -22.43 -3.57 -37.13
CA VAL A 102 -21.18 -3.79 -37.88
C VAL A 102 -19.98 -4.02 -36.93
N ALA A 103 -19.87 -3.27 -35.85
CA ALA A 103 -18.74 -3.42 -34.91
C ALA A 103 -18.79 -4.76 -34.19
N THR A 104 -19.97 -5.23 -33.77
CA THR A 104 -20.12 -6.55 -33.13
C THR A 104 -19.99 -7.71 -34.12
N TYR A 105 -20.39 -7.54 -35.36
CA TYR A 105 -20.10 -8.50 -36.42
C TYR A 105 -18.58 -8.66 -36.62
N VAL A 106 -17.85 -7.55 -36.74
CA VAL A 106 -16.37 -7.54 -36.88
C VAL A 106 -15.72 -8.17 -35.63
N ALA A 107 -16.21 -7.87 -34.45
CA ALA A 107 -15.71 -8.47 -33.21
C ALA A 107 -15.89 -9.99 -33.16
N SER A 108 -17.02 -10.50 -33.65
CA SER A 108 -17.34 -11.93 -33.62
C SER A 108 -16.76 -12.72 -34.79
N SER A 109 -16.74 -12.11 -36.00
CA SER A 109 -16.26 -12.77 -37.24
C SER A 109 -14.76 -12.63 -37.46
N LYS A 110 -14.11 -11.65 -36.81
CA LYS A 110 -12.71 -11.25 -37.04
C LYS A 110 -12.41 -10.80 -38.47
N GLN A 111 -13.44 -10.37 -39.20
CA GLN A 111 -13.31 -9.96 -40.60
C GLN A 111 -13.50 -8.45 -40.75
N THR A 112 -12.66 -7.83 -41.55
CA THR A 112 -12.82 -6.41 -41.94
C THR A 112 -14.09 -6.25 -42.77
N VAL A 113 -14.87 -5.21 -42.49
CA VAL A 113 -16.06 -4.83 -43.22
C VAL A 113 -15.86 -3.45 -43.81
N ASN A 114 -15.99 -3.34 -45.14
CA ASN A 114 -15.92 -2.10 -45.91
C ASN A 114 -17.27 -1.86 -46.60
N ILE A 115 -17.97 -0.79 -46.21
CA ILE A 115 -19.33 -0.47 -46.68
C ILE A 115 -19.27 0.84 -47.48
N GLU A 116 -19.73 0.81 -48.70
CA GLU A 116 -19.76 1.98 -49.60
C GLU A 116 -20.86 3.00 -49.23
N ASP A 117 -22.04 2.53 -48.92
CA ASP A 117 -23.16 3.37 -48.46
C ASP A 117 -24.04 2.61 -47.44
N ALA A 118 -23.99 3.04 -46.19
CA ALA A 118 -24.76 2.48 -45.08
C ALA A 118 -26.27 2.62 -45.23
N TYR A 119 -26.72 3.51 -46.10
CA TYR A 119 -28.16 3.65 -46.40
C TYR A 119 -28.68 2.66 -47.44
N ALA A 120 -27.77 2.05 -48.20
CA ALA A 120 -28.10 1.07 -49.25
C ALA A 120 -27.90 -0.38 -48.80
N VAL A 121 -27.24 -0.64 -47.70
CA VAL A 121 -26.94 -1.99 -47.19
C VAL A 121 -28.09 -2.51 -46.34
N ALA A 122 -28.48 -3.76 -46.57
CA ALA A 122 -29.57 -4.46 -45.86
C ALA A 122 -29.07 -5.45 -44.78
N ASN A 123 -27.78 -5.81 -44.79
CA ASN A 123 -27.22 -6.87 -43.94
C ASN A 123 -26.93 -6.42 -42.50
N PHE A 124 -26.97 -5.11 -42.24
CA PHE A 124 -26.69 -4.51 -40.92
C PHE A 124 -27.78 -3.51 -40.55
N ASP A 125 -28.06 -3.39 -39.25
CA ASP A 125 -29.00 -2.40 -38.74
C ASP A 125 -28.32 -1.03 -38.53
N PHE A 126 -28.56 -0.10 -39.42
CA PHE A 126 -28.14 1.28 -39.34
C PHE A 126 -29.24 2.22 -38.83
N SER A 127 -30.32 1.71 -38.23
CA SER A 127 -31.42 2.53 -37.74
C SER A 127 -30.94 3.56 -36.70
N GLY A 128 -30.07 3.14 -35.76
CA GLY A 128 -29.44 4.01 -34.79
C GLY A 128 -28.56 5.08 -35.43
N THR A 129 -27.74 4.72 -36.43
CA THR A 129 -26.89 5.65 -37.17
C THR A 129 -27.75 6.67 -37.95
N LYS A 130 -28.81 6.21 -38.63
CA LYS A 130 -29.73 7.09 -39.36
C LYS A 130 -30.45 8.07 -38.43
N ALA A 131 -30.87 7.63 -37.23
CA ALA A 131 -31.48 8.48 -36.21
C ALA A 131 -30.48 9.52 -35.67
N PHE A 132 -29.23 9.13 -35.45
CA PHE A 132 -28.14 10.02 -35.06
C PHE A 132 -27.85 11.07 -36.14
N ASP A 133 -27.79 10.63 -37.42
CA ASP A 133 -27.53 11.50 -38.58
C ASP A 133 -28.61 12.59 -38.73
N VAL A 134 -29.89 12.18 -38.58
CA VAL A 134 -31.00 13.15 -38.63
C VAL A 134 -30.90 14.18 -37.49
N ARG A 135 -30.58 13.75 -36.29
CA ARG A 135 -30.45 14.63 -35.13
C ARG A 135 -29.30 15.66 -35.30
N ASN A 136 -28.19 15.21 -35.88
CA ASN A 136 -26.97 16.01 -36.00
C ASN A 136 -26.77 16.65 -37.36
N LYS A 137 -27.74 16.51 -38.28
CA LYS A 137 -27.63 17.01 -39.69
C LYS A 137 -26.38 16.49 -40.38
N TYR A 138 -26.04 15.26 -40.16
CA TYR A 138 -24.89 14.56 -40.69
C TYR A 138 -25.35 13.39 -41.56
N ARG A 139 -24.50 12.87 -42.45
CA ARG A 139 -24.76 11.65 -43.19
C ARG A 139 -23.57 10.71 -43.14
N SER A 140 -23.70 9.67 -42.39
CA SER A 140 -22.73 8.56 -42.31
C SER A 140 -22.91 7.69 -43.54
N ARG A 141 -22.07 7.86 -44.56
CA ARG A 141 -22.20 7.13 -45.82
C ARG A 141 -21.30 5.90 -45.86
N SER A 142 -19.97 6.12 -45.95
CA SER A 142 -19.01 5.00 -46.04
C SER A 142 -18.44 4.62 -44.68
N PHE A 143 -18.26 3.32 -44.48
CA PHE A 143 -17.72 2.73 -43.25
C PHE A 143 -16.57 1.78 -43.56
N LEU A 144 -15.48 1.87 -42.82
CA LEU A 144 -14.43 0.86 -42.77
C LEU A 144 -14.27 0.43 -41.31
N THR A 145 -14.60 -0.84 -41.02
CA THR A 145 -14.59 -1.40 -39.66
C THR A 145 -13.67 -2.61 -39.61
N LEU A 146 -12.70 -2.57 -38.68
CA LEU A 146 -11.60 -3.53 -38.63
C LEU A 146 -11.47 -4.11 -37.21
N PRO A 147 -11.16 -5.41 -37.07
CA PRO A 147 -10.82 -6.00 -35.79
C PRO A 147 -9.40 -5.58 -35.38
N MET A 148 -9.19 -5.35 -34.09
CA MET A 148 -7.88 -5.23 -33.48
C MET A 148 -7.58 -6.56 -32.76
N LEU A 149 -6.68 -7.35 -33.34
CA LEU A 149 -6.35 -8.70 -32.88
C LEU A 149 -5.05 -8.72 -32.10
N ASN A 150 -5.05 -9.36 -30.94
CA ASN A 150 -3.83 -9.60 -30.17
C ASN A 150 -3.01 -10.77 -30.74
N ASN A 151 -1.86 -11.08 -30.12
CA ASN A 151 -1.02 -12.19 -30.54
C ASN A 151 -1.66 -13.58 -30.37
N GLY A 152 -2.70 -13.69 -29.56
CA GLY A 152 -3.52 -14.90 -29.35
C GLY A 152 -4.66 -15.03 -30.34
N ASP A 153 -4.74 -14.20 -31.39
CA ASP A 153 -5.85 -14.12 -32.33
C ASP A 153 -7.20 -13.80 -31.67
N GLU A 154 -7.19 -13.06 -30.55
CA GLU A 154 -8.38 -12.58 -29.86
C GLU A 154 -8.67 -11.12 -30.23
N VAL A 155 -9.94 -10.77 -30.38
CA VAL A 155 -10.34 -9.39 -30.64
C VAL A 155 -10.33 -8.59 -29.34
N ILE A 156 -9.40 -7.68 -29.19
CA ILE A 156 -9.29 -6.78 -28.03
C ILE A 156 -10.03 -5.45 -28.24
N GLY A 157 -10.38 -5.15 -29.48
CA GLY A 157 -11.12 -3.96 -29.85
C GLY A 157 -11.53 -3.95 -31.29
N VAL A 158 -12.26 -2.90 -31.67
CA VAL A 158 -12.70 -2.64 -33.05
C VAL A 158 -12.41 -1.18 -33.41
N LEU A 159 -11.76 -0.98 -34.53
CA LEU A 159 -11.55 0.34 -35.13
C LEU A 159 -12.58 0.57 -36.21
N GLN A 160 -13.36 1.65 -36.14
CA GLN A 160 -14.34 2.02 -37.13
C GLN A 160 -14.05 3.43 -37.65
N LEU A 161 -13.91 3.57 -38.97
CA LEU A 161 -13.77 4.84 -39.68
C LEU A 161 -15.02 5.15 -40.47
N ILE A 162 -15.36 6.44 -40.57
CA ILE A 162 -16.59 6.92 -41.20
C ILE A 162 -16.25 8.02 -42.20
N ASN A 163 -16.84 7.94 -43.42
CA ASN A 163 -16.77 8.93 -44.48
C ASN A 163 -15.34 9.25 -44.91
N ALA A 164 -14.74 8.40 -45.75
CA ALA A 164 -13.54 8.76 -46.46
C ALA A 164 -13.81 9.99 -47.33
N ARG A 165 -12.84 10.91 -47.44
CA ARG A 165 -12.96 12.16 -48.20
C ARG A 165 -11.90 12.25 -49.28
N ASP A 166 -12.33 12.74 -50.42
CA ASP A 166 -11.39 13.15 -51.47
C ASP A 166 -10.52 14.31 -50.99
N ARG A 167 -9.21 14.22 -51.25
CA ARG A 167 -8.22 15.22 -50.77
C ARG A 167 -8.37 16.59 -51.39
N VAL A 168 -8.95 16.66 -52.59
CA VAL A 168 -9.04 17.89 -53.37
C VAL A 168 -10.41 18.51 -53.24
N THR A 169 -11.46 17.70 -53.43
CA THR A 169 -12.84 18.18 -53.44
C THR A 169 -13.48 18.20 -52.06
N GLY A 170 -12.99 17.38 -51.11
CA GLY A 170 -13.59 17.17 -49.80
C GLY A 170 -14.88 16.34 -49.83
N GLU A 171 -15.29 15.83 -51.00
CA GLU A 171 -16.49 15.00 -51.14
C GLU A 171 -16.31 13.64 -50.47
N VAL A 172 -17.41 13.12 -49.91
CA VAL A 172 -17.41 11.79 -49.28
C VAL A 172 -17.32 10.72 -50.37
N MET A 173 -16.32 9.85 -50.22
CA MET A 173 -16.06 8.72 -51.13
C MET A 173 -16.00 7.39 -50.34
N ASN A 174 -15.80 6.30 -51.07
CA ASN A 174 -15.60 4.99 -50.47
C ASN A 174 -14.16 4.81 -50.02
N PHE A 175 -13.93 3.95 -49.01
CA PHE A 175 -12.56 3.54 -48.64
C PHE A 175 -12.03 2.61 -49.74
N GLY A 176 -10.88 2.96 -50.32
CA GLY A 176 -10.24 2.15 -51.36
C GLY A 176 -9.50 0.92 -50.77
N ALA A 177 -9.16 -0.03 -51.65
CA ALA A 177 -8.45 -1.23 -51.21
C ALA A 177 -7.06 -0.95 -50.62
N LEU A 178 -6.35 0.07 -51.10
CA LEU A 178 -5.05 0.44 -50.55
C LEU A 178 -5.18 1.07 -49.16
N GLU A 179 -6.15 1.97 -48.99
CA GLU A 179 -6.46 2.55 -47.68
C GLU A 179 -6.85 1.49 -46.66
N GLN A 180 -7.67 0.51 -47.07
CA GLN A 180 -8.03 -0.62 -46.22
C GLN A 180 -6.79 -1.44 -45.81
N GLU A 181 -5.90 -1.81 -46.75
CA GLU A 181 -4.66 -2.57 -46.47
C GLU A 181 -3.75 -1.82 -45.46
N ILE A 182 -3.62 -0.50 -45.63
CA ILE A 182 -2.79 0.33 -44.72
C ILE A 182 -3.40 0.40 -43.32
N VAL A 183 -4.72 0.57 -43.19
CA VAL A 183 -5.39 0.65 -41.89
C VAL A 183 -5.45 -0.72 -41.21
N GLU A 184 -5.56 -1.82 -41.95
CA GLU A 184 -5.43 -3.18 -41.40
C GLU A 184 -4.05 -3.39 -40.76
N ALA A 185 -2.99 -2.96 -41.43
CA ALA A 185 -1.63 -3.02 -40.87
C ALA A 185 -1.49 -2.12 -39.61
N LEU A 186 -2.08 -0.92 -39.63
CA LEU A 186 -2.11 -0.03 -38.47
C LEU A 186 -2.91 -0.65 -37.31
N ALA A 187 -4.11 -1.22 -37.57
CA ALA A 187 -4.95 -1.85 -36.56
C ALA A 187 -4.23 -3.02 -35.87
N SER A 188 -3.44 -3.80 -36.63
CA SER A 188 -2.61 -4.86 -36.07
C SER A 188 -1.51 -4.29 -35.15
N GLN A 189 -0.77 -3.24 -35.55
CA GLN A 189 0.22 -2.61 -34.69
C GLN A 189 -0.41 -1.96 -33.44
N ALA A 190 -1.57 -1.34 -33.61
CA ALA A 190 -2.34 -0.75 -32.54
C ALA A 190 -2.80 -1.80 -31.52
N ALA A 191 -3.28 -2.95 -32.01
CA ALA A 191 -3.68 -4.06 -31.16
C ALA A 191 -2.51 -4.56 -30.29
N ILE A 192 -1.34 -4.78 -30.89
CA ILE A 192 -0.15 -5.21 -30.15
C ILE A 192 0.23 -4.19 -29.05
N ALA A 193 0.20 -2.89 -29.38
CA ALA A 193 0.53 -1.84 -28.41
C ALA A 193 -0.49 -1.77 -27.27
N LEU A 194 -1.79 -1.90 -27.57
CA LEU A 194 -2.85 -1.93 -26.55
C LEU A 194 -2.77 -3.19 -25.68
N ASP A 195 -2.58 -4.36 -26.27
CA ASP A 195 -2.47 -5.64 -25.56
C ASP A 195 -1.29 -5.60 -24.58
N ASN A 196 -0.12 -5.13 -25.01
CA ASN A 196 1.03 -4.96 -24.14
C ASN A 196 0.73 -4.02 -22.96
N GLN A 197 0.05 -2.91 -23.18
CA GLN A 197 -0.35 -2.01 -22.09
C GLN A 197 -1.35 -2.65 -21.13
N MET A 198 -2.34 -3.37 -21.66
CA MET A 198 -3.32 -4.09 -20.85
C MET A 198 -2.64 -5.16 -20.00
N LEU A 199 -1.71 -5.93 -20.56
CA LEU A 199 -0.93 -6.94 -19.83
C LEU A 199 -0.08 -6.33 -18.71
N ILE A 200 0.61 -5.20 -18.97
CA ILE A 200 1.39 -4.49 -17.95
C ILE A 200 0.47 -4.01 -16.81
N GLN A 201 -0.70 -3.46 -17.13
CA GLN A 201 -1.66 -3.02 -16.12
C GLN A 201 -2.24 -4.19 -15.31
N GLN A 202 -2.55 -5.30 -15.95
CA GLN A 202 -3.02 -6.52 -15.28
C GLN A 202 -1.94 -7.07 -14.34
N GLN A 203 -0.68 -7.11 -14.78
CA GLN A 203 0.45 -7.53 -13.96
C GLN A 203 0.62 -6.61 -12.73
N ARG A 204 0.54 -5.28 -12.91
CA ARG A 204 0.59 -4.33 -11.78
C ARG A 204 -0.55 -4.57 -10.78
N ARG A 205 -1.80 -4.72 -11.25
CA ARG A 205 -2.96 -5.02 -10.40
C ARG A 205 -2.82 -6.34 -9.65
N LEU A 206 -2.32 -7.37 -10.31
CA LEU A 206 -2.08 -8.68 -9.68
C LEU A 206 -1.01 -8.56 -8.59
N MET A 207 0.09 -7.85 -8.85
CA MET A 207 1.14 -7.59 -7.88
C MET A 207 0.62 -6.79 -6.67
N GLU A 208 -0.17 -5.74 -6.90
CA GLU A 208 -0.82 -4.98 -5.82
C GLU A 208 -1.72 -5.88 -4.96
N ALA A 209 -2.54 -6.73 -5.59
CA ALA A 209 -3.40 -7.65 -4.87
C ALA A 209 -2.61 -8.65 -4.02
N PHE A 210 -1.49 -9.18 -4.52
CA PHE A 210 -0.59 -10.03 -3.73
C PHE A 210 0.04 -9.29 -2.55
N ILE A 211 0.50 -8.05 -2.76
CA ILE A 211 1.07 -7.23 -1.70
C ILE A 211 0.03 -6.95 -0.61
N GLN A 212 -1.18 -6.56 -0.99
CA GLN A 212 -2.28 -6.33 -0.05
C GLN A 212 -2.65 -7.61 0.71
N MET A 213 -2.66 -8.75 0.03
CA MET A 213 -2.90 -10.05 0.68
C MET A 213 -1.80 -10.38 1.70
N ILE A 214 -0.53 -10.11 1.39
CA ILE A 214 0.59 -10.32 2.33
C ILE A 214 0.43 -9.38 3.53
N ALA A 215 0.15 -8.10 3.31
CA ALA A 215 -0.09 -7.11 4.36
C ALA A 215 -1.26 -7.53 5.27
N ALA A 216 -2.38 -7.95 4.69
CA ALA A 216 -3.53 -8.46 5.43
C ALA A 216 -3.19 -9.74 6.24
N ALA A 217 -2.35 -10.64 5.71
CA ALA A 217 -1.90 -11.83 6.43
C ALA A 217 -1.00 -11.48 7.63
N ILE A 218 -0.19 -10.42 7.51
CA ILE A 218 0.63 -9.91 8.62
C ILE A 218 -0.27 -9.30 9.70
N ASP A 219 -1.24 -8.48 9.30
CA ASP A 219 -2.23 -7.90 10.22
C ASP A 219 -3.07 -8.99 10.91
N ALA A 220 -3.46 -10.06 10.19
CA ALA A 220 -4.20 -11.18 10.75
C ALA A 220 -3.41 -12.02 11.77
N LYS A 221 -2.07 -11.91 11.77
CA LYS A 221 -1.21 -12.62 12.73
C LYS A 221 -1.37 -12.09 14.16
N SER A 222 -1.66 -10.80 14.32
CA SER A 222 -1.91 -10.16 15.60
C SER A 222 -3.27 -9.47 15.59
N PRO A 223 -4.16 -9.74 16.54
CA PRO A 223 -5.43 -9.02 16.66
C PRO A 223 -5.25 -7.52 16.96
N TYR A 224 -4.03 -7.09 17.29
CA TYR A 224 -3.67 -5.71 17.65
C TYR A 224 -3.11 -4.89 16.49
N THR A 225 -2.90 -5.50 15.34
CA THR A 225 -2.42 -4.84 14.11
C THR A 225 -3.48 -4.80 13.01
N GLY A 226 -4.74 -5.13 13.35
CA GLY A 226 -5.84 -5.17 12.39
C GLY A 226 -6.00 -3.86 11.61
N GLY A 227 -5.68 -3.86 10.31
CA GLY A 227 -5.77 -2.71 9.43
C GLY A 227 -4.65 -1.67 9.54
N HIS A 228 -3.61 -1.91 10.33
CA HIS A 228 -2.44 -1.02 10.40
C HIS A 228 -1.76 -0.89 9.04
N CYS A 229 -1.45 -2.03 8.40
CA CYS A 229 -0.84 -2.06 7.07
C CYS A 229 -1.72 -1.42 5.98
N GLU A 230 -3.04 -1.30 6.18
CA GLU A 230 -3.95 -0.60 5.28
C GLU A 230 -3.97 0.92 5.53
N ARG A 231 -3.81 1.35 6.79
CA ARG A 231 -3.97 2.74 7.19
C ARG A 231 -2.69 3.57 7.06
N VAL A 232 -1.51 2.98 7.32
CA VAL A 232 -0.21 3.66 7.13
C VAL A 232 -0.01 4.18 5.71
N PRO A 233 -0.30 3.43 4.63
CA PRO A 233 -0.22 3.95 3.27
C PRO A 233 -1.08 5.20 3.05
N VAL A 234 -2.26 5.30 3.67
CA VAL A 234 -3.14 6.46 3.53
C VAL A 234 -2.50 7.73 4.12
N VAL A 235 -1.98 7.64 5.34
CA VAL A 235 -1.28 8.78 5.98
C VAL A 235 -0.03 9.16 5.17
N THR A 236 0.73 8.16 4.72
CA THR A 236 1.92 8.34 3.88
C THR A 236 1.60 9.10 2.61
N GLU A 237 0.57 8.68 1.86
CA GLU A 237 0.14 9.38 0.64
C GLU A 237 -0.34 10.81 0.91
N MET A 238 -1.13 11.01 1.97
CA MET A 238 -1.63 12.34 2.33
C MET A 238 -0.50 13.31 2.69
N LEU A 239 0.50 12.88 3.46
CA LEU A 239 1.63 13.71 3.84
C LEU A 239 2.59 13.95 2.66
N THR A 240 2.84 12.93 1.84
CA THR A 240 3.64 13.06 0.62
C THR A 240 3.02 14.06 -0.35
N ARG A 241 1.71 14.01 -0.54
CA ARG A 241 0.99 14.99 -1.37
C ARG A 241 1.14 16.41 -0.82
N ALA A 242 1.01 16.57 0.50
CA ALA A 242 1.25 17.87 1.13
C ALA A 242 2.69 18.36 0.92
N ALA A 243 3.68 17.45 0.87
CA ALA A 243 5.08 17.81 0.60
C ALA A 243 5.30 18.21 -0.87
N CYS A 244 4.68 17.50 -1.83
CA CYS A 244 4.71 17.88 -3.26
C CYS A 244 3.98 19.21 -3.53
N ASP A 245 2.91 19.50 -2.78
CA ASP A 245 2.14 20.75 -2.92
C ASP A 245 2.81 21.94 -2.23
N ALA A 246 3.88 21.73 -1.45
CA ALA A 246 4.56 22.79 -0.72
C ALA A 246 5.24 23.78 -1.66
N ARG A 247 4.90 25.08 -1.53
CA ARG A 247 5.45 26.15 -2.37
C ARG A 247 6.63 26.88 -1.73
N GLU A 248 6.88 26.62 -0.43
CA GLU A 248 7.90 27.27 0.37
C GLU A 248 8.57 26.24 1.30
N GLY A 249 9.75 26.59 1.80
CA GLY A 249 10.50 25.77 2.75
C GLY A 249 11.26 24.61 2.12
N PRO A 250 11.66 23.61 2.93
CA PRO A 250 12.59 22.56 2.48
C PRO A 250 12.02 21.60 1.45
N PHE A 251 10.70 21.58 1.24
CA PHE A 251 10.02 20.68 0.30
C PHE A 251 9.61 21.36 -1.01
N GLN A 252 9.95 22.64 -1.21
CA GLN A 252 9.54 23.41 -2.40
C GLN A 252 9.92 22.74 -3.74
N GLN A 253 11.00 21.97 -3.76
CA GLN A 253 11.48 21.27 -4.96
C GLN A 253 11.18 19.76 -4.91
N PHE A 254 10.45 19.31 -3.91
CA PHE A 254 10.09 17.90 -3.80
C PHE A 254 8.85 17.61 -4.63
N ASP A 255 9.00 16.67 -5.54
CA ASP A 255 7.90 16.13 -6.34
C ASP A 255 8.17 14.66 -6.65
N LEU A 256 7.15 13.91 -6.95
CA LEU A 256 7.23 12.51 -7.33
C LEU A 256 6.55 12.28 -8.68
N THR A 257 7.21 11.54 -9.53
CA THR A 257 6.63 11.00 -10.76
C THR A 257 5.58 9.91 -10.45
N ASP A 258 4.74 9.56 -11.41
CA ASP A 258 3.74 8.49 -11.25
C ASP A 258 4.38 7.15 -10.83
N ASP A 259 5.56 6.82 -11.35
CA ASP A 259 6.31 5.61 -10.99
C ASP A 259 6.83 5.69 -9.53
N GLU A 260 7.32 6.85 -9.07
CA GLU A 260 7.76 7.05 -7.69
C GLU A 260 6.58 7.05 -6.69
N TRP A 261 5.41 7.55 -7.08
CA TRP A 261 4.17 7.39 -6.31
C TRP A 261 3.78 5.92 -6.14
N TYR A 262 3.93 5.14 -7.22
CA TYR A 262 3.69 3.71 -7.17
C TYR A 262 4.70 3.00 -6.26
N GLU A 263 5.99 3.32 -6.37
CA GLU A 263 7.06 2.80 -5.52
C GLU A 263 6.83 3.10 -4.03
N LEU A 264 6.43 4.34 -3.70
CA LEU A 264 6.09 4.74 -2.34
C LEU A 264 4.93 3.92 -1.77
N ARG A 265 3.88 3.71 -2.57
CA ARG A 265 2.71 2.92 -2.16
C ARG A 265 3.07 1.48 -1.84
N ILE A 266 3.88 0.86 -2.69
CA ILE A 266 4.37 -0.52 -2.48
C ILE A 266 5.22 -0.59 -1.20
N ALA A 267 6.11 0.38 -0.98
CA ALA A 267 6.93 0.45 0.22
C ALA A 267 6.07 0.60 1.49
N ALA A 268 5.05 1.45 1.45
CA ALA A 268 4.16 1.68 2.58
C ALA A 268 3.33 0.43 2.94
N TRP A 269 2.89 -0.35 1.95
CA TRP A 269 2.21 -1.63 2.21
C TRP A 269 3.12 -2.70 2.80
N LEU A 270 4.41 -2.69 2.46
CA LEU A 270 5.38 -3.72 2.84
C LEU A 270 6.30 -3.30 4.00
N HIS A 271 6.15 -2.09 4.56
CA HIS A 271 7.09 -1.54 5.55
C HIS A 271 7.34 -2.48 6.72
N ASP A 272 6.34 -3.21 7.13
CA ASP A 272 6.30 -4.10 8.28
C ASP A 272 6.30 -5.60 7.94
N CYS A 273 6.59 -5.99 6.70
CA CYS A 273 6.51 -7.39 6.25
C CYS A 273 7.36 -8.34 7.10
N GLY A 274 8.44 -7.87 7.70
CA GLY A 274 9.28 -8.63 8.62
C GLY A 274 8.61 -9.05 9.93
N LYS A 275 7.50 -8.42 10.33
CA LYS A 275 6.71 -8.83 11.52
C LYS A 275 6.20 -10.27 11.41
N VAL A 276 6.14 -10.84 10.22
CA VAL A 276 5.81 -12.26 10.03
C VAL A 276 6.76 -13.19 10.80
N THR A 277 8.00 -12.79 11.04
CA THR A 277 9.01 -13.58 11.76
C THR A 277 8.98 -13.36 13.27
N THR A 278 8.31 -12.32 13.77
CA THR A 278 8.24 -12.01 15.21
C THR A 278 7.28 -12.96 15.91
N PRO A 279 7.68 -13.61 17.02
CA PRO A 279 6.78 -14.47 17.80
C PRO A 279 5.58 -13.67 18.33
N VAL A 280 4.37 -14.26 18.23
CA VAL A 280 3.11 -13.60 18.65
C VAL A 280 3.14 -13.21 20.12
N HIS A 281 3.62 -14.08 21.01
CA HIS A 281 3.69 -13.82 22.44
C HIS A 281 4.63 -12.67 22.83
N VAL A 282 5.56 -12.26 21.94
CA VAL A 282 6.39 -11.08 22.12
C VAL A 282 5.70 -9.86 21.54
N MET A 283 5.11 -10.01 20.34
CA MET A 283 4.45 -8.92 19.64
C MET A 283 3.22 -8.41 20.39
N ASP A 284 2.44 -9.32 20.96
CA ASP A 284 1.16 -9.04 21.63
C ASP A 284 1.27 -8.93 23.15
N LYS A 285 2.48 -8.95 23.72
CA LYS A 285 2.72 -8.96 25.16
C LYS A 285 2.11 -7.72 25.83
N SER A 286 0.98 -7.91 26.51
CA SER A 286 0.18 -6.85 27.14
C SER A 286 0.58 -6.55 28.57
N THR A 287 1.09 -7.57 29.30
CA THR A 287 1.59 -7.48 30.68
C THR A 287 3.02 -7.97 30.78
N LYS A 288 3.71 -7.61 31.87
CA LYS A 288 5.13 -7.97 32.03
C LYS A 288 5.37 -9.47 32.16
N LEU A 289 4.46 -10.21 32.81
CA LEU A 289 4.55 -11.65 32.99
C LEU A 289 3.87 -12.49 31.91
N GLU A 290 3.27 -11.83 30.90
CA GLU A 290 2.60 -12.51 29.81
C GLU A 290 3.60 -13.25 28.90
N THR A 291 3.24 -14.48 28.53
CA THR A 291 3.88 -15.30 27.50
C THR A 291 2.78 -16.00 26.68
N ILE A 292 2.58 -17.30 26.82
CA ILE A 292 1.40 -18.01 26.29
C ILE A 292 0.16 -17.75 27.19
N CYS A 293 0.41 -17.52 28.47
CA CYS A 293 -0.58 -17.07 29.44
C CYS A 293 0.07 -16.02 30.36
N ASP A 294 -0.75 -15.21 31.05
CA ASP A 294 -0.22 -14.28 32.05
C ASP A 294 0.14 -15.09 33.33
N ARG A 295 1.44 -15.15 33.61
CA ARG A 295 1.98 -15.88 34.77
C ARG A 295 1.63 -15.22 36.10
N ILE A 296 1.01 -14.03 36.11
CA ILE A 296 0.49 -13.43 37.36
C ILE A 296 -0.50 -14.37 38.06
N ASP A 297 -1.27 -15.16 37.32
CA ASP A 297 -2.20 -16.13 37.90
C ASP A 297 -1.47 -17.27 38.63
N ILE A 298 -0.31 -17.69 38.11
CA ILE A 298 0.55 -18.65 38.83
C ILE A 298 1.12 -18.03 40.11
N VAL A 299 1.51 -16.75 40.04
CA VAL A 299 1.98 -16.00 41.21
C VAL A 299 0.87 -15.91 42.27
N LYS A 300 -0.38 -15.61 41.90
CA LYS A 300 -1.54 -15.63 42.78
C LYS A 300 -1.71 -16.98 43.49
N MET A 301 -1.61 -18.07 42.74
CA MET A 301 -1.69 -19.40 43.32
C MET A 301 -0.55 -19.67 44.34
N ARG A 302 0.67 -19.21 44.07
CA ARG A 302 1.80 -19.32 45.02
C ARG A 302 1.54 -18.51 46.28
N PHE A 303 0.95 -17.31 46.19
CA PHE A 303 0.53 -16.53 47.36
C PHE A 303 -0.57 -17.24 48.17
N GLU A 304 -1.51 -17.89 47.49
CA GLU A 304 -2.55 -18.68 48.18
C GLU A 304 -1.96 -19.86 48.95
N VAL A 305 -0.91 -20.51 48.43
CA VAL A 305 -0.16 -21.52 49.19
C VAL A 305 0.50 -20.90 50.42
N LEU A 306 1.20 -19.75 50.29
CA LEU A 306 1.81 -19.05 51.41
C LEU A 306 0.79 -18.69 52.51
N ARG A 307 -0.41 -18.23 52.11
CA ARG A 307 -1.50 -17.91 53.05
C ARG A 307 -1.95 -19.12 53.81
N ARG A 308 -2.13 -20.26 53.14
CA ARG A 308 -2.53 -21.53 53.79
C ARG A 308 -1.44 -22.06 54.67
N ASP A 309 -0.18 -22.00 54.28
CA ASP A 309 0.95 -22.39 55.09
C ASP A 309 1.07 -21.55 56.37
N ALA A 310 0.83 -20.23 56.25
CA ALA A 310 0.81 -19.32 57.39
C ALA A 310 -0.31 -19.67 58.38
N MET A 311 -1.52 -19.96 57.87
CA MET A 311 -2.65 -20.38 58.67
C MET A 311 -2.38 -21.71 59.38
N LEU A 312 -1.86 -22.71 58.65
CA LEU A 312 -1.55 -24.03 59.19
C LEU A 312 -0.50 -23.96 60.31
N ARG A 313 0.63 -23.29 60.07
CA ARG A 313 1.69 -23.11 61.08
C ARG A 313 1.16 -22.41 62.33
N HIS A 314 0.38 -21.32 62.14
CA HIS A 314 -0.20 -20.60 63.28
C HIS A 314 -1.11 -21.46 64.13
N VAL A 315 -1.91 -22.36 63.52
CA VAL A 315 -2.77 -23.30 64.23
C VAL A 315 -1.95 -24.44 64.91
N GLU A 316 -0.92 -24.97 64.25
CA GLU A 316 0.02 -25.93 64.76
C GLU A 316 0.75 -25.42 66.03
N ASP A 317 1.09 -24.10 66.02
CA ASP A 317 1.69 -23.40 67.17
C ASP A 317 0.68 -23.04 68.27
N GLY A 318 -0.58 -23.50 68.17
CA GLY A 318 -1.64 -23.30 69.13
C GLY A 318 -2.42 -21.99 69.02
N GLY A 319 -2.21 -21.21 67.97
CA GLY A 319 -2.96 -20.00 67.70
C GLY A 319 -4.33 -20.24 67.10
N LYS A 320 -5.16 -19.19 67.02
CA LYS A 320 -6.49 -19.18 66.39
C LYS A 320 -6.51 -18.39 65.12
N LEU A 321 -7.36 -18.76 64.15
CA LEU A 321 -7.47 -18.10 62.83
C LEU A 321 -7.85 -16.62 62.92
N GLY A 322 -8.41 -16.15 64.03
CA GLY A 322 -8.77 -14.73 64.23
C GLY A 322 -7.71 -13.91 64.99
N ASP A 323 -6.57 -14.49 65.32
CA ASP A 323 -5.53 -13.78 66.07
C ASP A 323 -4.95 -12.60 65.29
N ALA A 324 -4.74 -11.48 65.95
CA ALA A 324 -4.29 -10.24 65.33
C ALA A 324 -2.96 -10.37 64.59
N GLU A 325 -2.06 -11.26 65.07
CA GLU A 325 -0.77 -11.53 64.42
C GLU A 325 -0.96 -12.21 63.06
N LEU A 326 -1.78 -13.26 63.01
CA LEU A 326 -2.09 -13.94 61.76
C LEU A 326 -2.79 -13.01 60.77
N VAL A 327 -3.76 -12.22 61.26
CA VAL A 327 -4.46 -11.23 60.40
C VAL A 327 -3.47 -10.23 59.79
N ARG A 328 -2.53 -9.69 60.59
CA ARG A 328 -1.48 -8.78 60.03
C ARG A 328 -0.64 -9.48 58.96
N GLN A 329 -0.22 -10.73 59.20
CA GLN A 329 0.57 -11.48 58.22
C GLN A 329 -0.20 -11.74 56.93
N LEU A 330 -1.47 -12.12 57.00
CA LEU A 330 -2.31 -12.35 55.84
C LEU A 330 -2.59 -11.04 55.06
N THR A 331 -2.77 -9.93 55.77
CA THR A 331 -2.94 -8.60 55.16
C THR A 331 -1.68 -8.21 54.39
N ALA A 332 -0.49 -8.39 55.00
CA ALA A 332 0.76 -8.08 54.33
C ALA A 332 0.99 -8.91 53.04
N LEU A 333 0.60 -10.20 53.06
CA LEU A 333 0.64 -11.04 51.87
C LEU A 333 -0.34 -10.55 50.80
N GLN A 334 -1.51 -10.08 51.19
CA GLN A 334 -2.48 -9.51 50.23
C GLN A 334 -1.97 -8.21 49.59
N GLU A 335 -1.42 -7.31 50.41
CA GLU A 335 -0.83 -6.04 49.92
C GLU A 335 0.35 -6.27 48.95
N ASP A 336 1.18 -7.28 49.20
CA ASP A 336 2.27 -7.66 48.32
C ASP A 336 1.75 -8.26 47.00
N MET A 337 0.71 -9.07 47.03
CA MET A 337 0.10 -9.62 45.83
C MET A 337 -0.50 -8.48 44.95
N GLU A 338 -1.26 -7.58 45.55
CA GLU A 338 -1.86 -6.44 44.87
C GLU A 338 -0.78 -5.50 44.27
N PHE A 339 0.35 -5.34 44.95
CA PHE A 339 1.49 -4.63 44.42
C PHE A 339 2.05 -5.30 43.17
N LEU A 340 2.23 -6.61 43.14
CA LEU A 340 2.72 -7.35 41.98
C LEU A 340 1.72 -7.31 40.83
N GLU A 341 0.42 -7.34 41.08
CA GLU A 341 -0.62 -7.18 40.05
C GLU A 341 -0.50 -5.81 39.37
N ARG A 342 -0.37 -4.73 40.14
CA ARG A 342 -0.16 -3.40 39.59
C ARG A 342 1.16 -3.30 38.80
N ALA A 343 2.23 -3.85 39.37
CA ALA A 343 3.54 -3.88 38.72
C ALA A 343 3.52 -4.64 37.38
N ASN A 344 2.69 -5.68 37.24
CA ASN A 344 2.56 -6.49 36.04
C ASN A 344 1.95 -5.72 34.85
N VAL A 345 1.09 -4.74 35.10
CA VAL A 345 0.40 -3.97 34.02
C VAL A 345 1.35 -3.13 33.19
N GLY A 346 2.51 -2.70 33.73
CA GLY A 346 3.53 -1.98 32.95
C GLY A 346 3.18 -0.55 32.53
N GLY A 347 2.06 0.00 33.02
CA GLY A 347 1.58 1.35 32.66
C GLY A 347 2.36 2.48 33.31
N GLU A 348 2.90 2.25 34.50
CA GLU A 348 3.64 3.22 35.30
C GLU A 348 5.15 2.96 35.24
N THR A 349 5.93 4.02 35.48
CA THR A 349 7.40 3.88 35.57
C THR A 349 7.77 3.24 36.91
N MET A 350 8.44 2.09 36.85
CA MET A 350 8.91 1.35 38.02
C MET A 350 10.07 2.08 38.68
N SER A 351 9.90 2.49 39.95
CA SER A 351 10.97 3.12 40.71
C SER A 351 12.03 2.10 41.17
N PRO A 352 13.27 2.51 41.52
CA PRO A 352 14.25 1.62 42.13
C PRO A 352 13.76 0.98 43.44
N ALA A 353 12.93 1.67 44.22
CA ALA A 353 12.32 1.15 45.45
C ALA A 353 11.30 0.04 45.15
N ASP A 354 10.48 0.24 44.12
CA ASP A 354 9.53 -0.78 43.65
C ASP A 354 10.25 -2.02 43.13
N GLN A 355 11.32 -1.85 42.35
CA GLN A 355 12.14 -2.98 41.91
C GLN A 355 12.76 -3.75 43.08
N GLN A 356 13.24 -3.03 44.11
CA GLN A 356 13.76 -3.65 45.31
C GLN A 356 12.66 -4.46 46.06
N ARG A 357 11.45 -3.88 46.17
CA ARG A 357 10.29 -4.59 46.78
C ARG A 357 9.94 -5.87 46.01
N VAL A 358 9.95 -5.84 44.66
CA VAL A 358 9.75 -7.06 43.83
C VAL A 358 10.78 -8.14 44.19
N ARG A 359 12.08 -7.76 44.33
CA ARG A 359 13.14 -8.71 44.68
C ARG A 359 12.95 -9.30 46.08
N GLU A 360 12.57 -8.47 47.05
CA GLU A 360 12.29 -8.91 48.44
C GLU A 360 11.10 -9.86 48.52
N ILE A 361 10.01 -9.54 47.83
CA ILE A 361 8.84 -10.43 47.72
C ILE A 361 9.25 -11.72 47.03
N GLY A 362 9.98 -11.65 45.91
CA GLY A 362 10.40 -12.80 45.12
C GLY A 362 11.32 -13.77 45.88
N ALA A 363 12.15 -13.26 46.80
CA ALA A 363 13.07 -14.03 47.62
C ALA A 363 12.38 -14.84 48.76
N ARG A 364 11.09 -14.56 49.05
CA ARG A 364 10.35 -15.37 50.05
C ARG A 364 10.34 -16.82 49.64
N ARG A 365 10.30 -17.70 50.64
CA ARG A 365 10.37 -19.14 50.40
C ARG A 365 8.97 -19.77 50.40
N ILE A 366 8.77 -20.64 49.45
CA ILE A 366 7.55 -21.46 49.31
C ILE A 366 7.94 -22.93 49.20
N PHE A 367 7.23 -23.81 49.91
CA PHE A 367 7.45 -25.24 49.85
C PHE A 367 6.45 -25.88 48.87
N VAL A 368 6.95 -26.31 47.72
CA VAL A 368 6.13 -26.90 46.65
C VAL A 368 6.87 -28.10 46.08
N ASP A 369 6.15 -29.20 45.84
CA ASP A 369 6.69 -30.42 45.27
C ASP A 369 7.89 -30.99 46.06
N GLY A 370 7.78 -30.96 47.40
CA GLY A 370 8.82 -31.47 48.30
C GLY A 370 10.10 -30.64 48.30
N ARG A 371 10.09 -29.44 47.77
CA ARG A 371 11.25 -28.54 47.64
C ARG A 371 10.96 -27.15 48.14
N ASP A 372 11.96 -26.58 48.77
CA ASP A 372 11.95 -25.19 49.18
C ASP A 372 12.47 -24.31 47.98
N ARG A 373 11.65 -23.39 47.50
CA ARG A 373 11.92 -22.55 46.32
C ARG A 373 11.63 -21.07 46.58
N PRO A 374 12.25 -20.13 45.83
CA PRO A 374 11.82 -18.73 45.87
C PRO A 374 10.38 -18.62 45.32
N LEU A 375 9.64 -17.63 45.83
CA LEU A 375 8.25 -17.34 45.43
C LEU A 375 8.16 -16.94 43.95
N LEU A 376 9.11 -16.12 43.47
CA LEU A 376 9.26 -15.75 42.06
C LEU A 376 10.54 -16.37 41.49
N SER A 377 10.50 -16.80 40.23
CA SER A 377 11.70 -17.18 39.51
C SER A 377 12.52 -15.95 39.12
N ASP A 378 13.80 -16.14 38.76
CA ASP A 378 14.65 -15.05 38.29
C ASP A 378 14.05 -14.35 37.06
N ASP A 379 13.42 -15.11 36.17
CA ASP A 379 12.72 -14.57 34.99
C ASP A 379 11.46 -13.77 35.38
N ASP A 380 10.68 -14.21 36.40
CA ASP A 380 9.54 -13.45 36.91
C ASP A 380 10.01 -12.11 37.51
N VAL A 381 11.13 -12.11 38.26
CA VAL A 381 11.72 -10.91 38.85
C VAL A 381 12.26 -9.97 37.76
N GLU A 382 12.97 -10.47 36.73
CA GLU A 382 13.47 -9.69 35.63
C GLU A 382 12.30 -8.98 34.91
N ASN A 383 11.26 -9.72 34.55
CA ASN A 383 10.07 -9.19 33.88
C ASN A 383 9.35 -8.13 34.74
N LEU A 384 9.06 -8.41 36.01
CA LEU A 384 8.38 -7.46 36.91
C LEU A 384 9.20 -6.19 37.14
N CYS A 385 10.54 -6.27 37.13
CA CYS A 385 11.44 -5.15 37.33
C CYS A 385 11.64 -4.27 36.06
N ILE A 386 10.98 -4.57 34.94
CA ILE A 386 11.05 -3.71 33.74
C ILE A 386 10.62 -2.29 34.12
N MET A 387 11.48 -1.31 33.81
CA MET A 387 11.29 0.06 34.24
C MET A 387 10.11 0.73 33.54
N ARG A 388 9.92 0.45 32.24
CA ARG A 388 8.83 1.03 31.43
C ARG A 388 8.37 0.06 30.35
N GLY A 389 7.06 -0.13 30.24
CA GLY A 389 6.46 -1.05 29.27
C GLY A 389 6.45 -2.49 29.78
N THR A 390 6.26 -3.44 28.87
CA THR A 390 6.03 -4.85 29.16
C THR A 390 7.16 -5.77 28.68
N LEU A 391 8.03 -5.29 27.80
CA LEU A 391 9.08 -6.08 27.15
C LEU A 391 10.41 -6.00 27.88
N THR A 392 11.06 -7.13 28.09
CA THR A 392 12.47 -7.19 28.45
C THR A 392 13.36 -6.66 27.33
N ASP A 393 14.63 -6.37 27.64
CA ASP A 393 15.59 -5.95 26.61
C ASP A 393 15.79 -7.00 25.51
N ALA A 394 15.78 -8.28 25.87
CA ALA A 394 15.87 -9.39 24.92
C ALA A 394 14.64 -9.46 24.00
N GLU A 395 13.43 -9.32 24.54
CA GLU A 395 12.19 -9.30 23.74
C GLU A 395 12.10 -8.06 22.87
N ARG A 396 12.59 -6.90 23.33
CA ARG A 396 12.68 -5.68 22.54
C ARG A 396 13.60 -5.87 21.33
N LEU A 397 14.71 -6.59 21.51
CA LEU A 397 15.59 -6.95 20.40
C LEU A 397 14.85 -7.83 19.39
N VAL A 398 14.07 -8.80 19.83
CA VAL A 398 13.29 -9.67 18.95
C VAL A 398 12.28 -8.86 18.15
N ILE A 399 11.53 -7.94 18.78
CA ILE A 399 10.59 -7.08 18.05
C ILE A 399 11.33 -6.19 17.05
N ASN A 400 12.38 -5.46 17.47
CA ASN A 400 13.12 -4.59 16.57
C ASN A 400 13.74 -5.35 15.38
N GLY A 401 13.99 -6.67 15.55
CA GLY A 401 14.50 -7.56 14.51
C GLY A 401 13.61 -7.67 13.29
N HIS A 402 12.33 -7.33 13.37
CA HIS A 402 11.45 -7.33 12.20
C HIS A 402 11.98 -6.39 11.10
N MET A 403 12.62 -5.28 11.46
CA MET A 403 13.19 -4.35 10.48
C MET A 403 14.33 -4.97 9.66
N VAL A 404 15.20 -5.74 10.31
CA VAL A 404 16.25 -6.48 9.60
C VAL A 404 15.64 -7.49 8.63
N GLN A 405 14.55 -8.16 9.06
CA GLN A 405 13.85 -9.12 8.20
C GLN A 405 13.10 -8.41 7.06
N THR A 406 12.43 -7.28 7.34
CA THR A 406 11.79 -6.45 6.30
C THR A 406 12.80 -6.11 5.20
N ILE A 407 13.94 -5.54 5.55
CA ILE A 407 14.97 -5.16 4.57
C ILE A 407 15.45 -6.39 3.80
N ARG A 408 15.78 -7.49 4.48
CA ARG A 408 16.25 -8.72 3.82
C ARG A 408 15.21 -9.32 2.87
N MET A 409 13.95 -9.36 3.28
CA MET A 409 12.87 -9.87 2.44
C MET A 409 12.69 -9.00 1.20
N LEU A 410 12.71 -7.67 1.37
CA LEU A 410 12.55 -6.74 0.25
C LEU A 410 13.78 -6.72 -0.67
N GLU A 411 15.01 -6.77 -0.14
CA GLU A 411 16.24 -6.84 -0.94
C GLU A 411 16.37 -8.16 -1.73
N ALA A 412 15.72 -9.24 -1.26
CA ALA A 412 15.70 -10.52 -1.98
C ALA A 412 14.68 -10.56 -3.14
N LEU A 413 13.74 -9.61 -3.20
CA LEU A 413 12.78 -9.55 -4.30
C LEU A 413 13.41 -8.95 -5.55
N PRO A 414 13.19 -9.54 -6.74
CA PRO A 414 13.71 -9.03 -8.01
C PRO A 414 12.90 -7.83 -8.51
N PHE A 415 12.91 -6.75 -7.74
CA PHE A 415 12.18 -5.55 -8.12
C PHE A 415 12.63 -4.99 -9.48
N PRO A 416 11.70 -4.57 -10.34
CA PRO A 416 12.00 -3.85 -11.56
C PRO A 416 12.65 -2.49 -11.24
N ARG A 417 13.14 -1.79 -12.27
CA ARG A 417 13.92 -0.55 -12.10
C ARG A 417 13.15 0.56 -11.38
N ASP A 418 11.85 0.62 -11.59
CA ASP A 418 10.90 1.57 -11.03
C ASP A 418 10.46 1.26 -9.59
N LEU A 419 10.92 0.16 -8.99
CA LEU A 419 10.63 -0.25 -7.60
C LEU A 419 11.89 -0.51 -6.76
N ARG A 420 13.06 -0.06 -7.21
CA ARG A 420 14.35 -0.35 -6.54
C ARG A 420 14.51 0.31 -5.17
N ARG A 421 13.78 1.39 -4.93
CA ARG A 421 13.86 2.16 -3.68
C ARG A 421 12.90 1.65 -2.61
N VAL A 422 12.03 0.68 -2.93
CA VAL A 422 11.12 0.06 -1.96
C VAL A 422 11.83 -0.40 -0.69
N PRO A 423 12.98 -1.12 -0.75
CA PRO A 423 13.71 -1.51 0.47
C PRO A 423 14.28 -0.34 1.27
N GLU A 424 14.65 0.76 0.61
CA GLU A 424 15.15 1.97 1.26
C GLU A 424 14.00 2.72 1.96
N TYR A 425 12.88 2.92 1.28
CA TYR A 425 11.71 3.60 1.84
C TYR A 425 11.17 2.83 3.04
N ALA A 426 10.89 1.53 2.87
CA ALA A 426 10.39 0.68 3.92
C ALA A 426 11.41 0.49 5.06
N GLY A 427 12.70 0.38 4.73
CA GLY A 427 13.76 0.12 5.70
C GLY A 427 14.12 1.30 6.60
N GLY A 428 13.66 2.52 6.29
CA GLY A 428 14.06 3.75 6.99
C GLY A 428 13.07 4.23 8.06
N HIS A 429 11.86 3.66 8.17
CA HIS A 429 10.82 4.24 9.00
C HIS A 429 11.05 4.11 10.53
N HIS A 430 11.96 3.26 10.98
CA HIS A 430 12.43 3.19 12.36
C HIS A 430 13.80 3.85 12.61
N GLU A 431 14.35 4.49 11.60
CA GLU A 431 15.53 5.33 11.79
C GLU A 431 15.14 6.68 12.41
N THR A 432 16.12 7.37 13.01
CA THR A 432 15.93 8.67 13.64
C THR A 432 16.84 9.72 13.01
N MET A 433 16.51 11.00 13.16
CA MET A 433 17.24 12.08 12.49
C MET A 433 18.68 12.23 12.97
N ASP A 434 18.99 11.71 14.17
CA ASP A 434 20.28 11.80 14.85
C ASP A 434 21.16 10.53 14.72
N GLY A 435 20.74 9.55 13.92
CA GLY A 435 21.45 8.29 13.72
C GLY A 435 21.39 7.34 14.91
N CYS A 436 20.42 7.52 15.81
CA CYS A 436 20.16 6.64 16.96
C CYS A 436 19.00 5.67 16.72
N GLY A 437 18.45 5.64 15.50
CA GLY A 437 17.44 4.68 15.06
C GLY A 437 18.03 3.32 14.68
N TYR A 438 17.19 2.44 14.19
CA TYR A 438 17.58 1.09 13.79
C TYR A 438 16.93 0.69 12.45
N PRO A 439 17.49 -0.27 11.71
CA PRO A 439 18.60 -1.15 12.08
C PRO A 439 19.98 -0.66 11.63
N LYS A 440 20.07 0.40 10.82
CA LYS A 440 21.31 0.86 10.17
C LYS A 440 21.97 2.04 10.91
N GLY A 441 21.21 2.78 11.73
CA GLY A 441 21.65 3.99 12.42
C GLY A 441 21.89 5.15 11.44
N LEU A 442 20.99 5.35 10.49
CA LEU A 442 21.05 6.38 9.47
C LEU A 442 20.75 7.76 10.07
N PHE A 443 21.39 8.80 9.53
CA PHE A 443 21.06 10.18 9.83
C PHE A 443 19.98 10.72 8.86
N ALA A 444 19.41 11.87 9.18
CA ALA A 444 18.45 12.56 8.32
C ALA A 444 18.92 12.71 6.86
N GLY A 445 20.22 13.02 6.65
CA GLY A 445 20.80 13.18 5.32
C GLY A 445 21.01 11.88 4.54
N ASP A 446 20.97 10.74 5.21
CA ASP A 446 21.13 9.41 4.60
C ASP A 446 19.78 8.80 4.18
N MET A 447 18.67 9.41 4.59
CA MET A 447 17.31 8.94 4.33
C MET A 447 16.60 9.84 3.33
N SER A 448 15.88 9.24 2.40
CA SER A 448 14.98 9.97 1.51
C SER A 448 13.80 10.62 2.25
N ILE A 449 13.19 11.62 1.63
CA ILE A 449 11.96 12.24 2.16
C ILE A 449 10.85 11.20 2.33
N PRO A 450 10.58 10.28 1.36
CA PRO A 450 9.60 9.21 1.52
C PRO A 450 9.82 8.33 2.77
N ALA A 451 11.04 7.91 3.06
CA ALA A 451 11.35 7.10 4.25
C ALA A 451 11.01 7.86 5.56
N ARG A 452 11.35 9.16 5.62
CA ARG A 452 11.04 10.03 6.77
C ARG A 452 9.55 10.33 6.92
N ILE A 453 8.81 10.43 5.80
CA ILE A 453 7.34 10.54 5.80
C ILE A 453 6.71 9.27 6.37
N MET A 454 7.21 8.10 5.97
CA MET A 454 6.69 6.82 6.48
C MET A 454 6.88 6.68 7.99
N ALA A 455 8.00 7.18 8.55
CA ALA A 455 8.21 7.21 10.00
C ALA A 455 7.14 8.03 10.75
N ILE A 456 6.73 9.18 10.20
CA ILE A 456 5.64 9.99 10.77
C ILE A 456 4.30 9.26 10.64
N ALA A 457 4.03 8.66 9.48
CA ALA A 457 2.79 7.95 9.22
C ALA A 457 2.60 6.74 10.12
N ASP A 458 3.66 5.93 10.29
CA ASP A 458 3.66 4.75 11.16
C ASP A 458 3.43 5.13 12.62
N VAL A 459 4.19 6.10 13.15
CA VAL A 459 4.03 6.57 14.54
C VAL A 459 2.64 7.14 14.78
N PHE A 460 2.13 7.96 13.87
CA PHE A 460 0.81 8.58 14.01
C PHE A 460 -0.30 7.53 14.02
N GLU A 461 -0.26 6.59 13.08
CA GLU A 461 -1.22 5.49 13.01
C GLU A 461 -1.14 4.61 14.25
N ALA A 462 0.05 4.19 14.67
CA ALA A 462 0.24 3.33 15.85
C ALA A 462 -0.23 3.97 17.17
N LEU A 463 -0.17 5.30 17.30
CA LEU A 463 -0.67 6.01 18.47
C LEU A 463 -2.18 6.21 18.47
N THR A 464 -2.79 6.33 17.29
CA THR A 464 -4.23 6.56 17.11
C THR A 464 -5.03 5.26 16.96
N ALA A 465 -4.37 4.12 16.66
CA ALA A 465 -4.99 2.81 16.50
C ALA A 465 -5.74 2.38 17.78
N GLN A 466 -6.95 1.83 17.60
CA GLN A 466 -7.84 1.39 18.69
C GLN A 466 -7.94 -0.14 18.81
N ASP A 467 -7.27 -0.84 17.92
CA ASP A 467 -7.39 -2.30 17.80
C ASP A 467 -6.74 -3.06 18.97
N ARG A 468 -6.26 -2.35 20.01
CA ARG A 468 -5.65 -2.93 21.23
C ARG A 468 -6.68 -3.04 22.34
N PRO A 469 -7.21 -4.24 22.66
CA PRO A 469 -8.32 -4.41 23.62
C PRO A 469 -8.00 -3.97 25.05
N TYR A 470 -6.71 -3.86 25.41
CA TYR A 470 -6.28 -3.45 26.76
C TYR A 470 -5.79 -2.01 26.86
N LYS A 471 -5.74 -1.27 25.74
CA LYS A 471 -5.28 0.11 25.74
C LYS A 471 -6.24 0.96 24.93
N LYS A 472 -6.98 1.84 25.62
CA LYS A 472 -7.80 2.85 24.90
C LYS A 472 -6.89 3.64 23.97
N GLY A 473 -7.29 3.77 22.72
CA GLY A 473 -6.61 4.66 21.77
C GLY A 473 -6.45 6.04 22.39
N LYS A 474 -5.35 6.70 22.06
CA LYS A 474 -5.10 8.06 22.55
C LYS A 474 -6.01 9.05 21.81
N SER A 475 -6.33 10.16 22.48
CA SER A 475 -6.98 11.26 21.79
C SER A 475 -6.03 11.89 20.77
N LEU A 476 -6.57 12.65 19.84
CA LEU A 476 -5.80 13.31 18.81
C LEU A 476 -4.79 14.29 19.42
N SER A 477 -5.19 15.05 20.45
CA SER A 477 -4.31 15.97 21.16
C SER A 477 -3.17 15.25 21.87
N GLU A 478 -3.45 14.17 22.62
CA GLU A 478 -2.42 13.35 23.28
C GLU A 478 -1.42 12.75 22.28
N THR A 479 -1.92 12.28 21.12
CA THR A 479 -1.09 11.74 20.04
C THR A 479 -0.14 12.81 19.50
N MET A 480 -0.66 13.99 19.17
CA MET A 480 0.13 15.09 18.63
C MET A 480 1.15 15.65 19.63
N GLU A 481 0.85 15.67 20.93
CA GLU A 481 1.81 16.00 21.97
C GLU A 481 2.97 15.00 22.08
N ILE A 482 2.67 13.69 21.93
CA ILE A 482 3.72 12.66 21.91
C ILE A 482 4.62 12.87 20.71
N MET A 483 4.04 13.06 19.52
CA MET A 483 4.81 13.30 18.30
C MET A 483 5.63 14.60 18.36
N ALA A 484 5.10 15.62 19.01
CA ALA A 484 5.83 16.88 19.26
C ALA A 484 7.07 16.66 20.15
N ARG A 485 6.98 15.79 21.17
CA ARG A 485 8.16 15.35 21.95
C ARG A 485 9.15 14.56 21.08
N MET A 486 8.65 13.67 20.21
CA MET A 486 9.49 12.92 19.27
C MET A 486 10.20 13.84 18.25
N LYS A 487 9.53 14.90 17.78
CA LYS A 487 10.15 15.97 16.99
C LYS A 487 11.31 16.63 17.76
N ARG A 488 11.06 17.04 19.02
CA ARG A 488 12.09 17.66 19.88
C ARG A 488 13.31 16.76 20.06
N ASP A 489 13.09 15.47 20.23
CA ASP A 489 14.10 14.48 20.57
C ASP A 489 14.77 13.85 19.31
N HIS A 490 14.58 14.43 18.12
CA HIS A 490 15.11 13.97 16.82
C HIS A 490 14.65 12.58 16.37
N HIS A 491 13.58 12.08 16.94
CA HIS A 491 13.00 10.81 16.49
C HIS A 491 12.28 10.99 15.15
N LEU A 492 11.49 12.05 14.99
CA LEU A 492 10.81 12.40 13.76
C LEU A 492 11.46 13.62 13.10
N ASP A 493 11.34 13.71 11.77
CA ASP A 493 11.81 14.86 11.00
C ASP A 493 11.05 16.13 11.41
N PRO A 494 11.74 17.17 11.90
CA PRO A 494 11.09 18.37 12.41
C PRO A 494 10.33 19.15 11.34
N ASP A 495 10.86 19.22 10.11
CA ASP A 495 10.26 19.98 9.02
C ASP A 495 9.03 19.26 8.46
N LEU A 496 9.09 17.93 8.32
CA LEU A 496 7.94 17.10 7.95
C LEU A 496 6.86 17.10 9.02
N MET A 497 7.25 17.12 10.30
CA MET A 497 6.27 17.23 11.39
C MET A 497 5.57 18.59 11.39
N ASP A 498 6.30 19.68 11.11
CA ASP A 498 5.70 21.01 10.95
C ASP A 498 4.75 21.05 9.75
N LEU A 499 5.12 20.43 8.64
CA LEU A 499 4.26 20.30 7.47
C LEU A 499 3.00 19.46 7.78
N PHE A 500 3.14 18.36 8.51
CA PHE A 500 2.02 17.51 8.92
C PHE A 500 0.95 18.28 9.70
N VAL A 501 1.40 19.18 10.60
CA VAL A 501 0.52 20.07 11.36
C VAL A 501 -0.08 21.14 10.46
N ARG A 502 0.75 21.94 9.75
CA ARG A 502 0.29 23.09 8.96
C ARG A 502 -0.63 22.70 7.81
N SER A 503 -0.39 21.57 7.18
CA SER A 503 -1.25 21.06 6.10
C SER A 503 -2.58 20.48 6.59
N GLY A 504 -2.73 20.25 7.90
CA GLY A 504 -3.91 19.63 8.49
C GLY A 504 -4.13 18.17 8.10
N VAL A 505 -3.10 17.47 7.61
CA VAL A 505 -3.17 16.04 7.24
C VAL A 505 -3.63 15.21 8.43
N TYR A 506 -3.05 15.41 9.61
CA TYR A 506 -3.41 14.72 10.85
C TYR A 506 -4.90 14.82 11.17
N ARG A 507 -5.49 16.01 10.99
CA ARG A 507 -6.92 16.27 11.27
C ARG A 507 -7.83 15.59 10.26
N ARG A 508 -7.54 15.76 8.94
CA ARG A 508 -8.32 15.12 7.87
C ARG A 508 -8.31 13.59 7.98
N TYR A 509 -7.17 13.00 8.37
CA TYR A 509 -7.11 11.57 8.63
C TYR A 509 -7.95 11.21 9.86
N ALA A 510 -7.80 11.93 10.98
CA ALA A 510 -8.54 11.67 12.22
C ALA A 510 -10.05 11.73 12.02
N GLU A 511 -10.56 12.75 11.33
CA GLU A 511 -11.99 12.92 11.02
C GLU A 511 -12.57 11.74 10.22
N ARG A 512 -11.75 11.05 9.44
CA ARG A 512 -12.19 9.94 8.60
C ARG A 512 -12.06 8.57 9.28
N TYR A 513 -11.04 8.38 10.11
CA TYR A 513 -10.66 7.05 10.61
C TYR A 513 -10.77 6.90 12.13
N LEU A 514 -10.84 7.97 12.90
CA LEU A 514 -10.98 7.90 14.35
C LEU A 514 -12.44 8.06 14.78
N PRO A 515 -12.85 7.42 15.88
CA PRO A 515 -14.13 7.73 16.51
C PRO A 515 -14.24 9.21 16.90
N PRO A 516 -15.42 9.82 16.74
CA PRO A 516 -15.62 11.25 17.04
C PRO A 516 -15.20 11.67 18.45
N GLY A 517 -15.30 10.77 19.43
CA GLY A 517 -14.91 11.05 20.83
C GLY A 517 -13.41 11.14 21.09
N LEU A 518 -12.58 10.81 20.11
CA LEU A 518 -11.11 10.91 20.20
C LEU A 518 -10.55 12.06 19.34
N VAL A 519 -11.40 12.69 18.54
CA VAL A 519 -11.03 13.86 17.72
C VAL A 519 -11.28 15.11 18.54
N ASP A 520 -10.27 15.50 19.31
CA ASP A 520 -10.30 16.67 20.18
C ASP A 520 -9.46 17.84 19.61
N ALA A 521 -9.44 18.97 20.30
CA ALA A 521 -8.71 20.16 19.86
C ALA A 521 -7.20 20.00 20.11
N VAL A 522 -6.40 20.24 19.07
CA VAL A 522 -4.93 20.19 19.10
C VAL A 522 -4.38 21.61 19.19
N ASP A 523 -3.45 21.85 20.11
CA ASP A 523 -2.70 23.12 20.18
C ASP A 523 -1.57 23.13 19.14
N GLU A 524 -1.93 23.46 17.90
CA GLU A 524 -0.99 23.52 16.77
C GLU A 524 0.13 24.53 17.02
N ALA A 525 -0.17 25.67 17.67
CA ALA A 525 0.81 26.72 17.92
C ALA A 525 1.89 26.25 18.89
N ALA A 526 1.52 25.53 19.96
CA ALA A 526 2.46 24.94 20.89
C ALA A 526 3.36 23.90 20.21
N ILE A 527 2.80 23.02 19.34
CA ILE A 527 3.56 21.99 18.61
C ILE A 527 4.56 22.65 17.64
N LEU A 528 4.14 23.66 16.89
CA LEU A 528 4.97 24.37 15.92
C LEU A 528 6.08 25.19 16.61
N ALA A 529 5.86 25.64 17.85
CA ALA A 529 6.86 26.37 18.64
C ALA A 529 8.00 25.47 19.17
N ILE A 530 7.78 24.15 19.24
CA ILE A 530 8.80 23.20 19.71
C ILE A 530 9.96 23.16 18.71
N ARG A 531 11.17 23.37 19.23
CA ARG A 531 12.43 23.26 18.45
C ARG A 531 13.14 21.95 18.80
N PRO A 532 13.82 21.33 17.82
CA PRO A 532 14.67 20.17 18.08
C PRO A 532 15.73 20.50 19.13
N ALA A 533 16.03 19.56 20.01
CA ALA A 533 17.08 19.69 20.99
C ALA A 533 18.44 19.80 20.28
N GLN A 534 19.31 20.72 20.77
CA GLN A 534 20.68 20.74 20.28
C GLN A 534 21.46 19.59 20.93
N LEU A 535 21.79 18.57 20.13
CA LEU A 535 22.60 17.44 20.60
C LEU A 535 24.08 17.71 20.34
N SER A 536 24.91 17.56 21.36
CA SER A 536 26.35 17.58 21.19
C SER A 536 26.88 16.30 20.53
N LEU A 537 27.99 16.38 19.83
CA LEU A 537 28.65 15.20 19.24
C LEU A 537 28.90 14.06 20.27
N PRO A 538 29.33 14.33 21.52
CA PRO A 538 29.44 13.28 22.53
C PRO A 538 28.12 12.59 22.87
N GLU A 539 27.00 13.34 22.93
CA GLU A 539 25.67 12.75 23.21
C GLU A 539 25.21 11.84 22.06
N ILE A 540 25.44 12.27 20.81
CA ILE A 540 25.15 11.44 19.63
C ILE A 540 26.01 10.17 19.66
N GLN A 541 27.31 10.30 19.96
CA GLN A 541 28.23 9.16 20.07
C GLN A 541 27.85 8.20 21.19
N ASP A 542 27.40 8.70 22.34
CA ASP A 542 26.95 7.89 23.48
C ASP A 542 25.63 7.13 23.13
N ARG A 543 24.70 7.80 22.46
CA ARG A 543 23.47 7.18 21.96
C ARG A 543 23.78 6.08 20.94
N ARG A 544 24.67 6.34 19.96
CA ARG A 544 25.15 5.35 18.99
C ARG A 544 25.86 4.16 19.64
N LYS A 545 26.68 4.40 20.66
CA LYS A 545 27.38 3.34 21.37
C LYS A 545 26.39 2.41 22.07
N ARG A 546 25.37 2.96 22.72
CA ARG A 546 24.30 2.16 23.32
C ARG A 546 23.60 1.27 22.29
N TRP A 547 23.41 1.75 21.07
CA TRP A 547 22.89 0.93 19.95
C TRP A 547 23.90 -0.08 19.42
N ALA A 548 25.14 0.30 19.26
CA ALA A 548 26.21 -0.59 18.78
C ALA A 548 26.39 -1.82 19.70
N ASP A 549 26.18 -1.67 20.99
CA ASP A 549 26.19 -2.77 21.95
C ASP A 549 24.98 -3.71 21.78
N PHE A 550 23.91 -3.23 21.20
CA PHE A 550 22.72 -4.01 20.87
C PHE A 550 22.83 -4.81 19.56
N LEU A 551 23.40 -4.23 18.51
CA LEU A 551 23.49 -4.84 17.18
C LEU A 551 24.20 -6.20 17.11
N PRO A 552 25.31 -6.48 17.86
CA PRO A 552 25.94 -7.80 17.87
C PRO A 552 25.09 -8.89 18.52
N ARG A 553 24.19 -8.53 19.45
CA ARG A 553 23.25 -9.46 20.08
C ARG A 553 22.15 -9.94 19.13
N TYR A 554 21.89 -9.18 18.05
CA TYR A 554 20.96 -9.53 16.98
C TYR A 554 21.43 -10.65 16.06
N ARG A 555 22.73 -10.72 15.76
CA ARG A 555 23.28 -11.68 14.81
C ARG A 555 22.98 -13.16 15.10
N PRO A 556 23.00 -13.62 16.37
CA PRO A 556 22.69 -15.02 16.66
C PRO A 556 21.21 -15.39 16.54
N LEU A 557 20.29 -14.44 16.83
CA LEU A 557 18.85 -14.69 16.81
C LEU A 557 18.27 -14.73 15.40
N VAL A 558 18.93 -14.07 14.44
CA VAL A 558 18.50 -13.93 13.05
C VAL A 558 19.12 -15.00 12.14
N GLY A 559 20.23 -15.60 12.54
CA GLY A 559 21.04 -16.52 11.69
C GLY A 559 20.36 -17.85 11.35
N ASN A 560 19.41 -18.32 12.14
CA ASN A 560 18.86 -19.67 11.99
C ASN A 560 17.56 -19.77 11.18
N VAL A 561 16.89 -18.67 10.88
CA VAL A 561 15.60 -18.68 10.16
C VAL A 561 15.76 -18.60 8.66
N LEU A 562 16.85 -18.05 8.14
CA LEU A 562 17.10 -17.84 6.70
C LEU A 562 17.90 -18.94 6.00
N GLY A 563 18.41 -19.93 6.70
CA GLY A 563 19.03 -21.13 6.08
C GLY A 563 18.07 -21.96 5.21
N ALA A 564 16.75 -21.71 5.32
CA ALA A 564 15.72 -22.41 4.59
C ALA A 564 15.21 -21.65 3.32
N LEU A 565 15.62 -20.40 3.11
CA LEU A 565 15.15 -19.55 1.99
C LEU A 565 16.21 -19.25 0.93
N SER A 566 17.35 -19.90 0.96
CA SER A 566 18.28 -19.85 -0.17
C SER A 566 17.74 -20.69 -1.33
N VAL A 567 16.81 -20.12 -2.09
CA VAL A 567 16.50 -20.61 -3.43
C VAL A 567 17.69 -20.24 -4.32
N PRO A 568 18.38 -21.19 -4.97
CA PRO A 568 19.43 -20.87 -5.91
C PRO A 568 18.80 -20.10 -7.08
N VAL A 569 19.30 -18.91 -7.35
CA VAL A 569 18.97 -18.15 -8.57
C VAL A 569 19.42 -19.03 -9.75
N PRO A 570 18.54 -19.42 -10.68
CA PRO A 570 18.98 -20.11 -11.90
C PRO A 570 19.91 -19.19 -12.67
N GLY A 571 21.14 -19.67 -12.89
CA GLY A 571 22.15 -18.94 -13.63
C GLY A 571 21.65 -18.56 -15.02
N GLY A 572 21.71 -17.24 -15.31
CA GLY A 572 21.53 -16.74 -16.66
C GLY A 572 22.62 -17.23 -17.58
N HIS A 573 22.23 -17.78 -18.71
CA HIS A 573 23.00 -17.83 -19.95
C HIS A 573 22.39 -16.85 -20.94
#